data_6a9a2c84d0151dbfebaeb44a2b0a9626
#
_entry.id   6a9a2c84d0151dbfebaeb44a2b0a9626
#
_cell.length_a   1.000
_cell.length_b   1.000
_cell.length_c   1.000
_cell.angle_alpha   90.00
_cell.angle_beta   90.00
_cell.angle_gamma   90.00
#
_symmetry.space_group_name_H-M   'P 1'
#
loop_
_entity.id
_entity.type
_entity.pdbx_description
1 polymer ?
#
loop_
_entity_poly.entity_id
_entity_poly.type
_entity_poly.pdbx_seq_one_letter_code
_entity_poly.pdbx_strand_id
1 'polypeptide(L)'
;MLIRKKIVQFVLVFGWLIWAFPIFASGEHDVQSTGDKGKRGSPHGGYSGGHGGKGKHGGHGYGRRKGPPKDIPAHIRERLDADGTKINLNGSQIGIKGMEILANTPELKNVVSLALQKNNLGDDGVRILCSSDTFQHLEKLSLWGNNVSEKGAKMISESPNFKNLTELKLTRNKVGDEGIVAIVNSANSKNIIFMDLSANQISDRGALAIANSPHLSKLKTLDLYNNQITEKGMEALLNSKTLKNLELIILVRNEISPGKRIDDLAKNQTLPRLRRLEIF
;
A
#
# COMPACT_ATOMS: atom_id res chain seq x y z
N MET A 1 22.74 36.80 1.53
CA MET A 1 22.24 35.54 2.10
C MET A 1 20.80 35.36 1.62
N LEU A 2 20.62 34.69 0.45
CA LEU A 2 19.31 34.53 -0.19
C LEU A 2 18.55 33.39 0.49
N ILE A 3 17.50 33.71 1.21
CA ILE A 3 16.55 32.74 1.75
C ILE A 3 15.74 32.21 0.55
N ARG A 4 16.06 30.98 0.10
CA ARG A 4 15.23 30.26 -0.86
C ARG A 4 13.89 29.94 -0.19
N LYS A 5 12.83 30.66 -0.55
CA LYS A 5 11.45 30.29 -0.20
C LYS A 5 11.14 28.92 -0.80
N LYS A 6 10.96 27.92 0.05
CA LYS A 6 10.46 26.60 -0.34
C LYS A 6 8.98 26.77 -0.75
N ILE A 7 8.66 26.49 -1.99
CA ILE A 7 7.27 26.40 -2.44
C ILE A 7 6.83 24.96 -2.12
N VAL A 8 6.03 24.80 -1.07
CA VAL A 8 5.28 23.57 -0.83
C VAL A 8 4.03 23.67 -1.68
N GLN A 9 3.92 22.85 -2.71
CA GLN A 9 2.71 22.81 -3.54
C GLN A 9 1.60 22.07 -2.77
N PHE A 10 0.57 22.81 -2.36
CA PHE A 10 -0.68 22.24 -1.90
C PHE A 10 -1.47 21.76 -3.11
N VAL A 11 -1.69 20.46 -3.22
CA VAL A 11 -2.63 19.93 -4.22
C VAL A 11 -3.98 19.77 -3.54
N LEU A 12 -4.83 20.80 -3.66
CA LEU A 12 -6.26 20.65 -3.42
C LEU A 12 -6.82 19.84 -4.59
N VAL A 13 -7.26 18.61 -4.34
CA VAL A 13 -7.93 17.79 -5.36
C VAL A 13 -9.38 18.28 -5.49
N PHE A 14 -9.58 19.38 -6.20
CA PHE A 14 -10.81 19.66 -6.92
C PHE A 14 -10.57 19.32 -8.39
N GLY A 15 -11.36 18.41 -8.87
CA GLY A 15 -11.49 17.81 -10.17
C GLY A 15 -10.67 18.36 -11.36
N TRP A 16 -10.14 17.39 -12.14
CA TRP A 16 -9.71 17.47 -13.54
C TRP A 16 -8.51 18.36 -13.87
N LEU A 17 -7.34 17.72 -14.01
CA LEU A 17 -6.48 17.86 -15.20
C LEU A 17 -5.28 16.92 -15.10
N ILE A 18 -5.26 15.95 -16.00
CA ILE A 18 -4.17 15.00 -16.24
C ILE A 18 -3.03 15.74 -16.92
N TRP A 19 -1.82 15.75 -16.34
CA TRP A 19 -0.58 15.90 -17.09
C TRP A 19 0.46 14.88 -16.60
N ALA A 20 0.96 14.15 -17.57
CA ALA A 20 1.75 12.94 -17.41
C ALA A 20 3.19 13.21 -16.97
N PHE A 21 3.63 12.47 -15.94
CA PHE A 21 4.99 11.94 -15.80
C PHE A 21 4.87 10.48 -15.38
N PRO A 22 5.73 9.58 -15.85
CA PRO A 22 5.57 8.15 -15.58
C PRO A 22 5.97 7.84 -14.15
N ILE A 23 5.04 7.97 -13.24
CA ILE A 23 5.08 7.30 -11.94
C ILE A 23 4.44 5.95 -12.21
N PHE A 24 5.12 4.86 -11.91
CA PHE A 24 4.53 3.55 -11.88
C PHE A 24 3.32 3.56 -10.93
N ALA A 25 2.16 3.93 -11.45
CA ALA A 25 0.90 3.85 -10.75
C ALA A 25 0.46 2.39 -10.76
N SER A 26 0.64 1.72 -9.64
CA SER A 26 -0.01 0.45 -9.40
C SER A 26 -1.38 0.70 -8.79
N GLY A 27 -2.42 0.40 -9.56
CA GLY A 27 -3.71 0.02 -9.00
C GLY A 27 -4.78 1.11 -8.97
N GLU A 28 -5.72 0.88 -9.80
CA GLU A 28 -7.04 1.50 -9.85
C GLU A 28 -7.71 1.47 -8.47
N HIS A 29 -8.15 2.63 -8.01
CA HIS A 29 -8.97 2.76 -6.82
C HIS A 29 -10.43 2.46 -7.19
N ASP A 30 -10.91 1.25 -6.95
CA ASP A 30 -12.32 0.91 -7.04
C ASP A 30 -13.11 1.59 -5.91
N VAL A 31 -13.85 2.62 -6.27
CA VAL A 31 -14.84 3.26 -5.41
C VAL A 31 -16.11 2.39 -5.39
N GLN A 32 -16.33 1.63 -4.35
CA GLN A 32 -17.66 1.06 -4.08
C GLN A 32 -18.50 2.08 -3.29
N SER A 33 -19.46 2.69 -3.99
CA SER A 33 -20.54 3.45 -3.36
C SER A 33 -21.54 2.47 -2.73
N THR A 34 -21.75 2.57 -1.42
CA THR A 34 -22.89 1.95 -0.74
C THR A 34 -24.11 2.82 -0.93
N GLY A 35 -25.06 2.33 -1.73
CA GLY A 35 -26.35 2.97 -1.93
C GLY A 35 -27.28 2.78 -0.75
N ASP A 36 -27.94 3.85 -0.40
CA ASP A 36 -28.99 3.95 0.61
C ASP A 36 -30.31 3.38 0.11
N LYS A 37 -31.08 2.76 1.02
CA LYS A 37 -32.40 2.16 0.79
C LYS A 37 -33.52 3.19 0.96
N GLY A 38 -34.21 3.52 -0.11
CA GLY A 38 -35.51 4.20 -0.06
C GLY A 38 -36.59 3.39 -0.76
N LYS A 39 -37.53 2.81 0.02
CA LYS A 39 -38.77 2.18 -0.45
C LYS A 39 -39.77 3.22 -0.95
N ARG A 40 -40.45 2.97 -2.11
CA ARG A 40 -41.89 3.16 -2.29
C ARG A 40 -42.39 2.61 -3.64
N GLY A 41 -43.33 1.70 -3.56
CA GLY A 41 -44.67 1.62 -4.17
C GLY A 41 -44.79 1.46 -5.69
N SER A 42 -45.30 0.28 -6.11
CA SER A 42 -45.92 -0.06 -7.41
C SER A 42 -47.20 0.79 -7.68
N PRO A 43 -47.88 0.76 -8.88
CA PRO A 43 -48.24 -0.43 -9.64
C PRO A 43 -48.38 -0.28 -11.19
N HIS A 44 -48.45 -1.46 -11.86
CA HIS A 44 -49.20 -1.80 -13.10
C HIS A 44 -48.83 -1.28 -14.49
N GLY A 45 -48.73 -2.24 -15.41
CA GLY A 45 -49.03 -2.06 -16.82
C GLY A 45 -48.17 -2.93 -17.76
N GLY A 46 -48.66 -4.11 -18.09
CA GLY A 46 -48.04 -4.94 -19.14
C GLY A 46 -48.36 -4.41 -20.54
N TYR A 47 -47.47 -4.69 -21.50
CA TYR A 47 -47.82 -4.96 -22.91
C TYR A 47 -46.70 -5.78 -23.58
N SER A 48 -47.14 -6.82 -24.23
CA SER A 48 -46.40 -7.72 -25.11
C SER A 48 -46.02 -7.04 -26.42
N GLY A 49 -44.91 -7.47 -27.08
CA GLY A 49 -44.64 -7.20 -28.48
C GLY A 49 -43.17 -7.43 -28.83
N GLY A 50 -42.89 -8.56 -29.49
CA GLY A 50 -41.55 -8.92 -29.95
C GLY A 50 -41.12 -8.09 -31.15
N HIS A 51 -39.80 -8.06 -31.40
CA HIS A 51 -39.19 -8.31 -32.71
C HIS A 51 -37.66 -8.26 -32.54
N GLY A 52 -37.02 -9.19 -33.21
CA GLY A 52 -35.59 -9.46 -33.14
C GLY A 52 -34.71 -8.36 -33.74
N GLY A 53 -33.59 -8.16 -33.09
CA GLY A 53 -32.48 -7.40 -33.61
C GLY A 53 -31.18 -7.93 -33.01
N LYS A 54 -30.39 -8.67 -33.78
CA LYS A 54 -29.06 -9.14 -33.40
C LYS A 54 -28.09 -7.96 -33.36
N GLY A 55 -28.02 -7.30 -32.20
CA GLY A 55 -26.97 -6.34 -31.89
C GLY A 55 -25.88 -7.01 -31.05
N LYS A 56 -24.71 -7.26 -31.65
CA LYS A 56 -23.49 -7.65 -30.90
C LYS A 56 -23.02 -6.43 -30.07
N HIS A 57 -23.55 -6.26 -28.88
CA HIS A 57 -22.92 -5.40 -27.91
C HIS A 57 -21.86 -6.22 -27.17
N GLY A 58 -20.59 -5.86 -27.40
CA GLY A 58 -19.46 -6.36 -26.63
C GLY A 58 -19.66 -5.97 -25.17
N GLY A 59 -20.26 -6.86 -24.40
CA GLY A 59 -20.29 -6.77 -22.95
C GLY A 59 -18.87 -6.88 -22.45
N HIS A 60 -18.37 -5.83 -21.81
CA HIS A 60 -17.19 -5.90 -20.98
C HIS A 60 -17.55 -6.85 -19.83
N GLY A 61 -17.28 -8.14 -20.06
CA GLY A 61 -17.47 -9.17 -19.05
C GLY A 61 -16.55 -8.84 -17.88
N TYR A 62 -17.14 -8.51 -16.74
CA TYR A 62 -16.46 -8.59 -15.45
C TYR A 62 -15.90 -10.02 -15.37
N GLY A 63 -14.58 -10.15 -15.57
CA GLY A 63 -13.91 -11.43 -15.63
C GLY A 63 -14.27 -12.22 -14.36
N ARG A 64 -14.87 -13.39 -14.53
CA ARG A 64 -15.07 -14.35 -13.44
C ARG A 64 -13.75 -14.44 -12.70
N ARG A 65 -13.77 -14.18 -11.37
CA ARG A 65 -12.62 -14.39 -10.50
C ARG A 65 -12.17 -15.83 -10.76
N LYS A 66 -11.06 -15.99 -11.48
CA LYS A 66 -10.43 -17.29 -11.65
C LYS A 66 -10.01 -17.72 -10.25
N GLY A 67 -10.38 -18.92 -9.82
CA GLY A 67 -9.89 -19.48 -8.57
C GLY A 67 -8.36 -19.64 -8.57
N PRO A 68 -7.78 -20.21 -7.51
CA PRO A 68 -6.35 -20.45 -7.45
C PRO A 68 -5.87 -21.27 -8.65
N PRO A 69 -4.61 -21.08 -9.08
CA PRO A 69 -4.05 -21.86 -10.19
C PRO A 69 -4.07 -23.35 -9.86
N LYS A 70 -4.40 -24.18 -10.85
CA LYS A 70 -4.45 -25.66 -10.68
C LYS A 70 -3.05 -26.23 -10.44
N ASP A 71 -2.05 -25.70 -11.12
CA ASP A 71 -0.64 -26.03 -10.98
C ASP A 71 0.12 -24.79 -10.48
N ILE A 72 0.33 -24.73 -9.17
CA ILE A 72 1.02 -23.60 -8.53
C ILE A 72 2.51 -23.55 -8.93
N PRO A 73 3.27 -24.66 -8.98
CA PRO A 73 4.65 -24.63 -9.44
C PRO A 73 4.80 -24.10 -10.87
N ALA A 74 3.98 -24.55 -11.80
CA ALA A 74 4.01 -24.03 -13.17
C ALA A 74 3.68 -22.54 -13.20
N HIS A 75 2.65 -22.11 -12.46
CA HIS A 75 2.26 -20.72 -12.37
C HIS A 75 3.37 -19.82 -11.80
N ILE A 76 4.11 -20.29 -10.80
CA ILE A 76 5.27 -19.58 -10.23
C ILE A 76 6.33 -19.35 -11.31
N ARG A 77 6.70 -20.40 -12.08
CA ARG A 77 7.70 -20.30 -13.15
C ARG A 77 7.27 -19.33 -14.25
N GLU A 78 6.00 -19.35 -14.65
CA GLU A 78 5.46 -18.41 -15.66
C GLU A 78 5.49 -16.94 -15.21
N ARG A 79 5.54 -16.68 -13.91
CA ARG A 79 5.49 -15.33 -13.31
C ARG A 79 6.85 -14.80 -12.87
N LEU A 80 7.87 -15.65 -12.92
CA LEU A 80 9.25 -15.24 -12.71
C LEU A 80 9.75 -14.53 -13.98
N ASP A 81 10.43 -13.40 -13.83
CA ASP A 81 11.05 -12.71 -14.95
C ASP A 81 12.23 -13.49 -15.54
N ALA A 82 12.67 -13.09 -16.73
CA ALA A 82 13.72 -13.78 -17.47
C ALA A 82 15.09 -13.81 -16.69
N ASP A 83 15.32 -12.79 -15.86
CA ASP A 83 16.54 -12.66 -15.08
C ASP A 83 16.47 -13.42 -13.74
N GLY A 84 15.32 -14.00 -13.39
CA GLY A 84 15.10 -14.71 -12.13
C GLY A 84 15.09 -13.81 -10.89
N THR A 85 14.94 -12.51 -11.07
CA THR A 85 15.07 -11.51 -9.98
C THR A 85 13.74 -10.94 -9.50
N LYS A 86 12.67 -11.06 -10.29
CA LYS A 86 11.36 -10.48 -9.96
C LYS A 86 10.26 -11.50 -10.21
N ILE A 87 9.35 -11.59 -9.26
CA ILE A 87 8.16 -12.44 -9.42
C ILE A 87 6.89 -11.64 -9.07
N ASN A 88 5.90 -11.74 -9.95
CA ASN A 88 4.61 -11.06 -9.79
C ASN A 88 3.47 -12.09 -9.74
N LEU A 89 3.00 -12.36 -8.52
CA LEU A 89 1.87 -13.25 -8.22
C LEU A 89 0.63 -12.49 -7.75
N ASN A 90 0.50 -11.22 -8.13
CA ASN A 90 -0.65 -10.40 -7.71
C ASN A 90 -1.98 -11.03 -8.16
N GLY A 91 -2.92 -11.16 -7.20
CA GLY A 91 -4.25 -11.72 -7.46
C GLY A 91 -4.29 -13.20 -7.83
N SER A 92 -3.18 -13.91 -7.70
CA SER A 92 -3.09 -15.34 -8.04
C SER A 92 -3.83 -16.27 -7.08
N GLN A 93 -4.27 -15.75 -5.93
CA GLN A 93 -5.01 -16.51 -4.91
C GLN A 93 -4.28 -17.80 -4.46
N ILE A 94 -2.95 -17.73 -4.37
CA ILE A 94 -2.13 -18.90 -4.03
C ILE A 94 -2.36 -19.39 -2.60
N GLY A 95 -2.80 -18.52 -1.69
CA GLY A 95 -3.05 -18.85 -0.28
C GLY A 95 -1.83 -19.43 0.45
N ILE A 96 -2.08 -20.07 1.58
CA ILE A 96 -1.00 -20.64 2.43
C ILE A 96 -0.24 -21.76 1.70
N LYS A 97 -0.95 -22.67 1.02
CA LYS A 97 -0.31 -23.76 0.26
C LYS A 97 0.62 -23.24 -0.82
N GLY A 98 0.22 -22.16 -1.51
CA GLY A 98 1.07 -21.53 -2.50
C GLY A 98 2.30 -20.88 -1.89
N MET A 99 2.16 -20.30 -0.69
CA MET A 99 3.31 -19.76 0.04
C MET A 99 4.29 -20.83 0.47
N GLU A 100 3.82 -22.01 0.91
CA GLU A 100 4.69 -23.14 1.24
C GLU A 100 5.49 -23.61 0.01
N ILE A 101 4.85 -23.70 -1.14
CA ILE A 101 5.53 -24.06 -2.40
C ILE A 101 6.53 -22.96 -2.77
N LEU A 102 6.11 -21.70 -2.76
CA LEU A 102 6.96 -20.56 -3.11
C LEU A 102 8.21 -20.50 -2.22
N ALA A 103 8.03 -20.67 -0.91
CA ALA A 103 9.10 -20.65 0.07
C ALA A 103 10.15 -21.78 -0.09
N ASN A 104 9.75 -22.88 -0.73
CA ASN A 104 10.59 -24.05 -0.99
C ASN A 104 11.01 -24.19 -2.48
N THR A 105 10.85 -23.12 -3.28
CA THR A 105 11.22 -23.14 -4.71
C THR A 105 12.65 -22.59 -4.87
N PRO A 106 13.66 -23.45 -5.15
CA PRO A 106 15.07 -23.02 -5.17
C PRO A 106 15.40 -21.98 -6.24
N GLU A 107 14.65 -21.98 -7.34
CA GLU A 107 14.80 -21.05 -8.46
C GLU A 107 14.57 -19.58 -8.05
N LEU A 108 13.93 -19.36 -6.90
CA LEU A 108 13.59 -18.03 -6.40
C LEU A 108 14.64 -17.41 -5.47
N LYS A 109 15.78 -18.08 -5.24
CA LYS A 109 16.83 -17.59 -4.32
C LYS A 109 17.42 -16.24 -4.70
N ASN A 110 17.38 -15.90 -5.99
CA ASN A 110 17.89 -14.62 -6.52
C ASN A 110 16.79 -13.53 -6.61
N VAL A 111 15.58 -13.82 -6.14
CA VAL A 111 14.48 -12.85 -6.22
C VAL A 111 14.74 -11.69 -5.26
N VAL A 112 14.78 -10.49 -5.82
CA VAL A 112 14.93 -9.22 -5.09
C VAL A 112 13.59 -8.45 -5.03
N SER A 113 12.61 -8.77 -5.89
CA SER A 113 11.30 -8.13 -5.92
C SER A 113 10.17 -9.17 -5.91
N LEU A 114 9.38 -9.16 -4.84
CA LEU A 114 8.29 -10.11 -4.62
C LEU A 114 6.95 -9.35 -4.50
N ALA A 115 6.05 -9.59 -5.46
CA ALA A 115 4.71 -9.02 -5.47
C ALA A 115 3.65 -10.10 -5.22
N LEU A 116 2.96 -10.00 -4.07
CA LEU A 116 1.98 -10.97 -3.57
C LEU A 116 0.62 -10.35 -3.26
N GLN A 117 0.22 -9.29 -3.94
CA GLN A 117 -1.02 -8.56 -3.65
C GLN A 117 -2.25 -9.48 -3.78
N LYS A 118 -3.22 -9.34 -2.85
CA LYS A 118 -4.52 -10.04 -2.89
C LYS A 118 -4.40 -11.56 -3.00
N ASN A 119 -3.54 -12.17 -2.19
CA ASN A 119 -3.35 -13.64 -2.16
C ASN A 119 -3.93 -14.33 -0.93
N ASN A 120 -4.62 -13.57 -0.04
CA ASN A 120 -5.23 -14.10 1.18
C ASN A 120 -4.24 -14.87 2.07
N LEU A 121 -3.07 -14.29 2.30
CA LEU A 121 -1.98 -14.93 3.03
C LEU A 121 -2.16 -14.91 4.55
N GLY A 122 -2.70 -13.82 5.08
CA GLY A 122 -2.79 -13.60 6.53
C GLY A 122 -1.41 -13.62 7.20
N ASP A 123 -1.42 -13.75 8.52
CA ASP A 123 -0.19 -13.81 9.31
C ASP A 123 0.55 -15.14 9.10
N ASP A 124 -0.16 -16.23 8.81
CA ASP A 124 0.47 -17.53 8.52
C ASP A 124 1.30 -17.51 7.24
N GLY A 125 0.79 -16.88 6.17
CA GLY A 125 1.58 -16.71 4.95
C GLY A 125 2.80 -15.83 5.16
N VAL A 126 2.66 -14.77 5.99
CA VAL A 126 3.80 -13.93 6.38
C VAL A 126 4.81 -14.72 7.20
N ARG A 127 4.38 -15.57 8.12
CA ARG A 127 5.27 -16.44 8.91
C ARG A 127 6.11 -17.35 8.02
N ILE A 128 5.50 -17.99 7.01
CA ILE A 128 6.21 -18.82 6.04
C ILE A 128 7.24 -17.98 5.28
N LEU A 129 6.85 -16.82 4.80
CA LEU A 129 7.73 -15.90 4.09
C LEU A 129 8.94 -15.48 4.95
N CYS A 130 8.71 -15.14 6.21
CA CYS A 130 9.73 -14.67 7.13
C CYS A 130 10.74 -15.77 7.52
N SER A 131 10.32 -17.04 7.54
CA SER A 131 11.15 -18.17 7.93
C SER A 131 11.81 -18.91 6.75
N SER A 132 11.56 -18.48 5.51
CA SER A 132 12.10 -19.11 4.30
C SER A 132 13.51 -18.66 4.00
N ASP A 133 14.41 -19.60 3.74
CA ASP A 133 15.77 -19.28 3.25
C ASP A 133 15.80 -18.80 1.80
N THR A 134 14.68 -18.90 1.09
CA THR A 134 14.57 -18.51 -0.33
C THR A 134 14.64 -16.99 -0.53
N PHE A 135 14.16 -16.18 0.44
CA PHE A 135 13.94 -14.74 0.24
C PHE A 135 14.94 -13.84 0.99
N GLN A 136 16.17 -14.28 1.17
CA GLN A 136 17.20 -13.52 1.91
C GLN A 136 17.70 -12.26 1.19
N HIS A 137 17.40 -12.11 -0.11
CA HIS A 137 17.89 -11.00 -0.96
C HIS A 137 16.80 -9.99 -1.30
N LEU A 138 15.62 -10.06 -0.65
CA LEU A 138 14.52 -9.15 -0.96
C LEU A 138 14.88 -7.69 -0.67
N GLU A 139 14.68 -6.88 -1.71
CA GLU A 139 14.73 -5.42 -1.67
C GLU A 139 13.34 -4.80 -1.76
N LYS A 140 12.40 -5.47 -2.43
CA LYS A 140 11.04 -4.99 -2.63
C LYS A 140 10.02 -6.06 -2.26
N LEU A 141 9.11 -5.71 -1.35
CA LEU A 141 8.04 -6.58 -0.89
C LEU A 141 6.69 -5.87 -0.97
N SER A 142 5.74 -6.49 -1.69
CA SER A 142 4.35 -6.02 -1.72
C SER A 142 3.40 -7.10 -1.22
N LEU A 143 2.72 -6.80 -0.11
CA LEU A 143 1.71 -7.64 0.55
C LEU A 143 0.33 -6.96 0.56
N TRP A 144 0.04 -6.06 -0.37
CA TRP A 144 -1.24 -5.35 -0.42
C TRP A 144 -2.45 -6.31 -0.37
N GLY A 145 -3.41 -6.02 0.53
CA GLY A 145 -4.69 -6.73 0.61
C GLY A 145 -4.57 -8.20 1.00
N ASN A 146 -3.70 -8.53 1.95
CA ASN A 146 -3.46 -9.90 2.40
C ASN A 146 -3.96 -10.21 3.81
N ASN A 147 -4.71 -9.33 4.46
CA ASN A 147 -5.16 -9.50 5.85
C ASN A 147 -4.01 -9.67 6.87
N VAL A 148 -2.87 -9.05 6.61
CA VAL A 148 -1.74 -9.02 7.56
C VAL A 148 -2.12 -8.17 8.75
N SER A 149 -2.02 -8.74 9.96
CA SER A 149 -2.29 -8.03 11.21
C SER A 149 -1.02 -7.45 11.84
N GLU A 150 -1.15 -6.87 13.04
CA GLU A 150 -0.03 -6.45 13.88
C GLU A 150 0.97 -7.59 14.14
N LYS A 151 0.47 -8.84 14.27
CA LYS A 151 1.33 -10.03 14.47
C LYS A 151 2.19 -10.30 13.23
N GLY A 152 1.59 -10.26 12.03
CA GLY A 152 2.34 -10.41 10.79
C GLY A 152 3.34 -9.27 10.59
N ALA A 153 2.97 -8.03 10.92
CA ALA A 153 3.87 -6.88 10.87
C ALA A 153 5.07 -7.04 11.84
N LYS A 154 4.84 -7.57 13.03
CA LYS A 154 5.91 -7.91 13.98
C LYS A 154 6.84 -8.99 13.41
N MET A 155 6.32 -10.05 12.81
CA MET A 155 7.14 -11.07 12.14
C MET A 155 8.01 -10.45 11.03
N ILE A 156 7.47 -9.53 10.22
CA ILE A 156 8.25 -8.79 9.21
C ILE A 156 9.39 -8.02 9.86
N SER A 157 9.12 -7.35 10.96
CA SER A 157 10.12 -6.53 11.66
C SER A 157 11.27 -7.36 12.25
N GLU A 158 11.00 -8.59 12.66
CA GLU A 158 11.96 -9.51 13.30
C GLU A 158 12.67 -10.43 12.29
N SER A 159 12.21 -10.51 11.05
CA SER A 159 12.74 -11.45 10.06
C SER A 159 14.16 -11.09 9.60
N PRO A 160 15.11 -12.02 9.62
CA PRO A 160 16.45 -11.80 9.09
C PRO A 160 16.49 -11.61 7.58
N ASN A 161 15.41 -12.00 6.87
CA ASN A 161 15.31 -11.94 5.42
C ASN A 161 15.12 -10.51 4.88
N PHE A 162 14.65 -9.58 5.72
CA PHE A 162 14.21 -8.25 5.26
C PHE A 162 15.17 -7.11 5.58
N LYS A 163 16.40 -7.43 5.97
CA LYS A 163 17.46 -6.43 6.26
C LYS A 163 17.84 -5.53 5.08
N ASN A 164 17.53 -5.97 3.85
CA ASN A 164 17.88 -5.26 2.62
C ASN A 164 16.66 -4.52 2.00
N LEU A 165 15.48 -4.55 2.63
CA LEU A 165 14.29 -3.90 2.07
C LEU A 165 14.52 -2.40 1.86
N THR A 166 14.23 -1.97 0.64
CA THR A 166 14.17 -0.58 0.20
C THR A 166 12.74 -0.13 -0.08
N GLU A 167 11.85 -1.08 -0.39
CA GLU A 167 10.43 -0.82 -0.68
C GLU A 167 9.55 -1.82 0.07
N LEU A 168 8.62 -1.29 0.90
CA LEU A 168 7.65 -2.08 1.64
C LEU A 168 6.23 -1.54 1.38
N LYS A 169 5.35 -2.40 0.82
CA LYS A 169 3.93 -2.09 0.59
C LYS A 169 3.04 -3.02 1.41
N LEU A 170 2.34 -2.43 2.37
CA LEU A 170 1.38 -3.11 3.25
C LEU A 170 -0.04 -2.57 3.10
N THR A 171 -0.34 -1.86 2.01
CA THR A 171 -1.65 -1.27 1.71
C THR A 171 -2.80 -2.22 1.97
N ARG A 172 -3.92 -1.73 2.57
CA ARG A 172 -5.15 -2.50 2.83
C ARG A 172 -4.90 -3.80 3.62
N ASN A 173 -4.24 -3.65 4.75
CA ASN A 173 -4.04 -4.70 5.74
C ASN A 173 -4.63 -4.24 7.10
N LYS A 174 -4.25 -4.90 8.18
CA LYS A 174 -4.70 -4.61 9.56
C LYS A 174 -3.49 -4.42 10.49
N VAL A 175 -2.50 -3.68 9.98
CA VAL A 175 -1.21 -3.53 10.67
C VAL A 175 -1.34 -2.77 11.99
N GLY A 176 -2.20 -1.73 12.04
CA GLY A 176 -2.43 -0.94 13.23
C GLY A 176 -1.19 -0.25 13.79
N ASP A 177 -1.36 0.40 14.93
CA ASP A 177 -0.25 1.13 15.57
C ASP A 177 0.84 0.21 16.11
N GLU A 178 0.48 -0.92 16.72
CA GLU A 178 1.46 -1.86 17.27
C GLU A 178 2.36 -2.47 16.18
N GLY A 179 1.76 -2.83 15.04
CA GLY A 179 2.53 -3.35 13.91
C GLY A 179 3.47 -2.30 13.33
N ILE A 180 3.03 -1.04 13.25
CA ILE A 180 3.90 0.05 12.79
C ILE A 180 5.01 0.33 13.78
N VAL A 181 4.73 0.38 15.08
CA VAL A 181 5.74 0.53 16.12
C VAL A 181 6.83 -0.54 15.98
N ALA A 182 6.43 -1.81 15.77
CA ALA A 182 7.38 -2.90 15.56
C ALA A 182 8.25 -2.68 14.30
N ILE A 183 7.62 -2.36 13.16
CA ILE A 183 8.33 -2.16 11.88
C ILE A 183 9.34 -1.00 11.98
N VAL A 184 8.91 0.18 12.44
CA VAL A 184 9.74 1.38 12.36
C VAL A 184 10.86 1.42 13.41
N ASN A 185 10.74 0.62 14.47
CA ASN A 185 11.80 0.45 15.47
C ASN A 185 12.76 -0.70 15.14
N SER A 186 12.47 -1.48 14.11
CA SER A 186 13.36 -2.55 13.65
C SER A 186 14.52 -2.03 12.83
N ALA A 187 15.71 -2.61 13.02
CA ALA A 187 16.87 -2.37 12.18
C ALA A 187 16.64 -2.74 10.69
N ASN A 188 15.64 -3.59 10.40
CA ASN A 188 15.24 -3.92 9.02
C ASN A 188 14.75 -2.69 8.26
N SER A 189 14.27 -1.66 8.94
CA SER A 189 13.76 -0.43 8.32
C SER A 189 14.84 0.56 7.88
N LYS A 190 16.10 0.34 8.22
CA LYS A 190 17.21 1.29 7.97
C LYS A 190 17.49 1.60 6.49
N ASN A 191 17.07 0.71 5.60
CA ASN A 191 17.27 0.86 4.15
C ASN A 191 16.00 1.27 3.40
N ILE A 192 14.85 1.37 4.07
CA ILE A 192 13.59 1.67 3.43
C ILE A 192 13.60 3.10 2.89
N ILE A 193 13.30 3.21 1.59
CA ILE A 193 13.20 4.46 0.83
C ILE A 193 11.73 4.78 0.53
N PHE A 194 10.93 3.75 0.30
CA PHE A 194 9.50 3.85 -0.01
C PHE A 194 8.69 2.97 0.94
N MET A 195 7.69 3.55 1.61
CA MET A 195 6.78 2.84 2.51
C MET A 195 5.34 3.22 2.19
N ASP A 196 4.52 2.22 1.82
CA ASP A 196 3.08 2.37 1.60
C ASP A 196 2.32 1.61 2.69
N LEU A 197 1.67 2.37 3.54
CA LEU A 197 0.90 1.93 4.70
C LEU A 197 -0.58 2.32 4.57
N SER A 198 -1.04 2.60 3.36
CA SER A 198 -2.40 3.04 3.10
C SER A 198 -3.42 2.03 3.64
N ALA A 199 -4.52 2.54 4.23
CA ALA A 199 -5.64 1.75 4.74
C ALA A 199 -5.21 0.64 5.73
N ASN A 200 -4.58 1.03 6.84
CA ASN A 200 -4.06 0.11 7.87
C ASN A 200 -4.50 0.42 9.30
N GLN A 201 -5.47 1.30 9.50
CA GLN A 201 -5.99 1.67 10.83
C GLN A 201 -4.91 2.30 11.75
N ILE A 202 -4.00 3.06 11.14
CA ILE A 202 -2.92 3.76 11.86
C ILE A 202 -3.46 5.06 12.42
N SER A 203 -3.26 5.29 13.72
CA SER A 203 -3.63 6.51 14.43
C SER A 203 -2.44 7.46 14.62
N ASP A 204 -2.64 8.51 15.41
CA ASP A 204 -1.58 9.44 15.83
C ASP A 204 -0.43 8.72 16.54
N ARG A 205 -0.70 7.62 17.23
CA ARG A 205 0.33 6.81 17.90
C ARG A 205 1.30 6.19 16.89
N GLY A 206 0.78 5.60 15.83
CA GLY A 206 1.61 5.06 14.74
C GLY A 206 2.36 6.16 14.00
N ALA A 207 1.70 7.29 13.73
CA ALA A 207 2.33 8.45 13.11
C ALA A 207 3.49 9.01 13.95
N LEU A 208 3.32 9.09 15.28
CA LEU A 208 4.36 9.50 16.21
C LEU A 208 5.55 8.52 16.21
N ALA A 209 5.29 7.21 16.18
CA ALA A 209 6.34 6.19 16.09
C ALA A 209 7.14 6.32 14.79
N ILE A 210 6.48 6.53 13.65
CA ILE A 210 7.15 6.82 12.38
C ILE A 210 8.03 8.07 12.49
N ALA A 211 7.47 9.16 13.03
CA ALA A 211 8.15 10.45 13.15
C ALA A 211 9.43 10.37 14.01
N ASN A 212 9.46 9.51 15.02
CA ASN A 212 10.57 9.34 15.96
C ASN A 212 11.47 8.15 15.67
N SER A 213 11.21 7.40 14.58
CA SER A 213 11.98 6.20 14.27
C SER A 213 13.47 6.51 14.05
N PRO A 214 14.38 5.82 14.75
CA PRO A 214 15.82 6.01 14.55
C PRO A 214 16.32 5.39 13.22
N HIS A 215 15.49 4.56 12.56
CA HIS A 215 15.89 3.79 11.41
C HIS A 215 15.40 4.36 10.06
N LEU A 216 14.42 5.28 10.03
CA LEU A 216 13.81 5.76 8.79
C LEU A 216 14.52 6.97 8.15
N SER A 217 15.80 7.17 8.44
CA SER A 217 16.56 8.32 7.91
C SER A 217 16.68 8.36 6.38
N LYS A 218 16.53 7.21 5.69
CA LYS A 218 16.58 7.11 4.22
C LYS A 218 15.21 7.24 3.55
N LEU A 219 14.12 7.26 4.31
CA LEU A 219 12.76 7.30 3.79
C LEU A 219 12.55 8.57 2.96
N LYS A 220 12.07 8.40 1.72
CA LYS A 220 11.75 9.48 0.78
C LYS A 220 10.25 9.62 0.54
N THR A 221 9.53 8.51 0.51
CA THR A 221 8.09 8.49 0.27
C THR A 221 7.39 7.72 1.36
N LEU A 222 6.41 8.37 1.98
CA LEU A 222 5.54 7.80 2.99
C LEU A 222 4.08 7.99 2.57
N ASP A 223 3.40 6.87 2.28
CA ASP A 223 1.97 6.88 1.98
C ASP A 223 1.19 6.36 3.19
N LEU A 224 0.36 7.23 3.76
CA LEU A 224 -0.54 6.99 4.89
C LEU A 224 -2.01 7.25 4.51
N TYR A 225 -2.34 7.19 3.21
CA TYR A 225 -3.71 7.37 2.73
C TYR A 225 -4.72 6.49 3.49
N ASN A 226 -5.89 7.06 3.80
CA ASN A 226 -7.01 6.33 4.41
C ASN A 226 -6.63 5.59 5.71
N ASN A 227 -6.14 6.35 6.70
CA ASN A 227 -5.86 5.91 8.06
C ASN A 227 -6.67 6.76 9.07
N GLN A 228 -6.33 6.75 10.35
CA GLN A 228 -7.02 7.43 11.44
C GLN A 228 -6.15 8.53 12.08
N ILE A 229 -5.33 9.18 11.26
CA ILE A 229 -4.37 10.19 11.71
C ILE A 229 -5.09 11.52 11.83
N THR A 230 -4.96 12.19 12.98
CA THR A 230 -5.47 13.53 13.20
C THR A 230 -4.38 14.60 12.96
N GLU A 231 -4.73 15.85 13.24
CA GLU A 231 -3.78 16.98 13.21
C GLU A 231 -2.55 16.74 14.09
N LYS A 232 -2.68 16.01 15.20
CA LYS A 232 -1.57 15.70 16.12
C LYS A 232 -0.55 14.77 15.48
N GLY A 233 -1.01 13.69 14.80
CA GLY A 233 -0.13 12.79 14.09
C GLY A 233 0.55 13.46 12.90
N MET A 234 -0.19 14.29 12.16
CA MET A 234 0.38 15.12 11.09
C MET A 234 1.46 16.06 11.63
N GLU A 235 1.20 16.77 12.72
CA GLU A 235 2.16 17.67 13.37
C GLU A 235 3.45 16.92 13.76
N ALA A 236 3.32 15.73 14.35
CA ALA A 236 4.46 14.89 14.70
C ALA A 236 5.31 14.52 13.46
N LEU A 237 4.68 14.11 12.37
CA LEU A 237 5.37 13.78 11.12
C LEU A 237 6.10 14.98 10.54
N LEU A 238 5.44 16.14 10.46
CA LEU A 238 5.99 17.36 9.85
C LEU A 238 7.14 17.97 10.67
N ASN A 239 7.17 17.74 11.98
CA ASN A 239 8.22 18.20 12.87
C ASN A 239 9.26 17.12 13.22
N SER A 240 9.27 16.00 12.48
CA SER A 240 10.21 14.91 12.70
C SER A 240 11.67 15.37 12.53
N LYS A 241 12.51 14.96 13.46
CA LYS A 241 13.96 15.18 13.39
C LYS A 241 14.73 14.03 12.75
N THR A 242 14.06 12.91 12.51
CA THR A 242 14.65 11.69 11.93
C THR A 242 14.39 11.55 10.44
N LEU A 243 13.22 11.98 9.94
CA LEU A 243 12.79 11.84 8.53
C LEU A 243 13.46 12.87 7.59
N LYS A 244 14.76 13.05 7.70
CA LYS A 244 15.51 14.14 7.01
C LYS A 244 15.50 14.06 5.48
N ASN A 245 15.25 12.88 4.92
CA ASN A 245 15.24 12.65 3.48
C ASN A 245 13.83 12.58 2.88
N LEU A 246 12.78 12.77 3.70
CA LEU A 246 11.40 12.66 3.25
C LEU A 246 11.07 13.76 2.22
N GLU A 247 10.58 13.32 1.05
CA GLU A 247 10.26 14.16 -0.09
C GLU A 247 8.74 14.25 -0.32
N LEU A 248 8.01 13.16 -0.02
CA LEU A 248 6.56 13.05 -0.21
C LEU A 248 5.91 12.41 1.02
N ILE A 249 4.84 13.05 1.51
CA ILE A 249 3.89 12.48 2.48
C ILE A 249 2.48 12.54 1.90
N ILE A 250 1.74 11.43 1.94
CA ILE A 250 0.34 11.34 1.57
C ILE A 250 -0.49 11.06 2.83
N LEU A 251 -1.38 11.98 3.19
CA LEU A 251 -2.28 11.91 4.36
C LEU A 251 -3.76 12.02 3.95
N VAL A 252 -4.08 11.94 2.67
CA VAL A 252 -5.44 12.04 2.15
C VAL A 252 -6.34 10.97 2.79
N ARG A 253 -7.61 11.31 3.09
CA ARG A 253 -8.57 10.44 3.80
C ARG A 253 -8.12 10.02 5.20
N ASN A 254 -7.52 10.94 5.94
CA ASN A 254 -7.31 10.82 7.38
C ASN A 254 -8.30 11.74 8.13
N GLU A 255 -8.22 11.77 9.46
CA GLU A 255 -9.09 12.57 10.33
C GLU A 255 -8.56 13.99 10.51
N ILE A 256 -8.07 14.60 9.42
CA ILE A 256 -7.51 15.95 9.38
C ILE A 256 -8.56 16.88 8.78
N SER A 257 -8.97 17.90 9.52
CA SER A 257 -9.94 18.89 9.05
C SER A 257 -9.26 20.10 8.41
N PRO A 258 -9.75 20.60 7.27
CA PRO A 258 -9.20 21.82 6.68
C PRO A 258 -9.32 23.02 7.63
N GLY A 259 -8.29 23.88 7.67
CA GLY A 259 -8.33 25.08 8.48
C GLY A 259 -6.97 25.75 8.62
N LYS A 260 -6.98 26.99 9.15
CA LYS A 260 -5.79 27.82 9.32
C LYS A 260 -4.64 27.08 10.04
N ARG A 261 -4.96 26.27 11.05
CA ARG A 261 -3.94 25.48 11.78
C ARG A 261 -3.17 24.55 10.86
N ILE A 262 -3.88 23.86 9.95
CA ILE A 262 -3.24 22.95 8.99
C ILE A 262 -2.35 23.70 8.02
N ASP A 263 -2.81 24.84 7.52
CA ASP A 263 -2.01 25.71 6.65
C ASP A 263 -0.73 26.20 7.35
N ASP A 264 -0.84 26.56 8.63
CA ASP A 264 0.29 27.01 9.43
C ASP A 264 1.28 25.87 9.69
N LEU A 265 0.81 24.66 10.03
CA LEU A 265 1.66 23.47 10.17
C LEU A 265 2.40 23.13 8.88
N ALA A 266 1.71 23.14 7.75
CA ALA A 266 2.32 22.85 6.47
C ALA A 266 3.37 23.88 6.04
N LYS A 267 3.15 25.16 6.37
CA LYS A 267 4.12 26.25 6.08
C LYS A 267 5.34 26.21 6.99
N ASN A 268 5.15 25.86 8.27
CA ASN A 268 6.18 25.92 9.30
C ASN A 268 6.86 24.57 9.57
N GLN A 269 6.61 23.55 8.77
CA GLN A 269 7.21 22.22 8.91
C GLN A 269 8.75 22.28 8.85
N THR A 270 9.38 21.33 9.54
CA THR A 270 10.84 21.31 9.71
C THR A 270 11.57 20.32 8.81
N LEU A 271 10.86 19.56 7.99
CA LEU A 271 11.43 18.55 7.09
C LEU A 271 12.24 19.21 5.95
N PRO A 272 13.56 19.00 5.87
CA PRO A 272 14.43 19.80 5.00
C PRO A 272 14.23 19.52 3.51
N ARG A 273 13.75 18.31 3.16
CA ARG A 273 13.59 17.85 1.78
C ARG A 273 12.16 17.67 1.33
N LEU A 274 11.17 17.93 2.18
CA LEU A 274 9.76 17.78 1.81
C LEU A 274 9.41 18.70 0.66
N ARG A 275 8.93 18.11 -0.43
CA ARG A 275 8.52 18.79 -1.68
C ARG A 275 7.02 18.74 -1.88
N ARG A 276 6.38 17.63 -1.43
CA ARG A 276 4.96 17.39 -1.64
C ARG A 276 4.33 16.83 -0.37
N LEU A 277 3.23 17.47 0.01
CA LEU A 277 2.35 17.08 1.11
C LEU A 277 0.93 17.03 0.58
N GLU A 278 0.30 15.85 0.64
CA GLU A 278 -1.08 15.62 0.20
C GLU A 278 -1.94 15.33 1.43
N ILE A 279 -2.98 16.16 1.68
CA ILE A 279 -3.81 16.07 2.89
C ILE A 279 -5.29 15.85 2.54
N PHE A 280 -5.79 16.46 1.45
CA PHE A 280 -7.21 16.45 1.08
C PHE A 280 -7.42 15.88 -0.33
#